data_d3f70d3bcd6f5d3b936e604e94e03600
#
_entry.id   d3f70d3bcd6f5d3b936e604e94e03600
#
_cell.length_a   1.000
_cell.length_b   1.000
_cell.length_c   1.000
_cell.angle_alpha   90.00
_cell.angle_beta   90.00
_cell.angle_gamma   90.00
#
_symmetry.space_group_name_H-M   'P 1'
#
loop_
_entity.id
_entity.type
_entity.pdbx_description
1 polymer ?
#
loop_
_entity_poly.entity_id
_entity_poly.type
_entity_poly.pdbx_seq_one_letter_code
_entity_poly.pdbx_strand_id
1 'polypeptide(L)' 'MYVKPTDVLSPRGHVEVLDVLYDAGEWDVSVARINYRDELNQPFSECTGIRWNGNLDEGSKGMPLSRGYPVWFVI' A
#
# COMPACT_ATOMS: atom_id res chain seq x y z
N MET A 1 -8.93 14.08 -0.82
CA MET A 1 -7.97 13.31 -1.62
C MET A 1 -7.46 12.14 -0.79
N TYR A 2 -7.42 10.97 -1.35
CA TYR A 2 -6.93 9.77 -0.67
C TYR A 2 -5.47 9.51 -1.06
N VAL A 3 -4.82 8.60 -0.34
CA VAL A 3 -3.47 8.14 -0.71
C VAL A 3 -3.63 7.20 -1.91
N LYS A 4 -3.01 7.54 -3.03
CA LYS A 4 -3.06 6.69 -4.23
C LYS A 4 -2.34 5.38 -3.96
N PRO A 5 -2.88 4.24 -4.43
CA PRO A 5 -2.20 2.95 -4.24
C PRO A 5 -0.76 2.94 -4.74
N THR A 6 -0.47 3.62 -5.85
CA THR A 6 0.89 3.69 -6.39
C THR A 6 1.86 4.48 -5.51
N ASP A 7 1.35 5.25 -4.55
CA ASP A 7 2.17 6.02 -3.62
C ASP A 7 2.41 5.27 -2.31
N VAL A 8 1.84 4.08 -2.14
CA VAL A 8 1.99 3.27 -0.93
C VAL A 8 3.21 2.38 -1.08
N LEU A 9 4.37 2.94 -0.77
CA LEU A 9 5.67 2.32 -1.03
C LEU A 9 6.49 2.08 0.24
N SER A 10 5.86 2.22 1.41
CA SER A 10 6.53 1.96 2.68
C SER A 10 6.41 0.50 3.09
N PRO A 11 7.41 -0.08 3.74
CA PRO A 11 8.74 0.50 4.00
C PRO A 11 9.53 0.67 2.70
N ARG A 12 10.21 1.81 2.61
CA ARG A 12 10.94 2.14 1.37
C ARG A 12 11.99 1.08 1.05
N GLY A 13 12.04 0.65 -0.21
CA GLY A 13 12.94 -0.39 -0.67
C GLY A 13 12.42 -1.81 -0.43
N HIS A 14 11.35 -1.98 0.35
CA HIS A 14 10.76 -3.29 0.65
C HIS A 14 9.53 -3.59 -0.22
N VAL A 15 8.96 -2.57 -0.85
CA VAL A 15 7.70 -2.68 -1.58
C VAL A 15 7.80 -2.00 -2.93
N GLU A 16 7.32 -2.68 -3.98
CA GLU A 16 7.08 -2.08 -5.28
C GLU A 16 5.64 -2.40 -5.70
N VAL A 17 4.92 -1.42 -6.20
CA VAL A 17 3.57 -1.64 -6.74
C VAL A 17 3.70 -1.99 -8.21
N LEU A 18 3.28 -3.20 -8.57
CA LEU A 18 3.36 -3.71 -9.94
C LEU A 18 2.14 -3.36 -10.76
N ASP A 19 0.95 -3.51 -10.17
CA ASP A 19 -0.31 -3.28 -10.86
C ASP A 19 -1.41 -3.03 -9.84
N VAL A 20 -2.20 -2.00 -10.06
CA VAL A 20 -3.36 -1.70 -9.22
C VAL A 20 -4.55 -2.46 -9.81
N LEU A 21 -5.02 -3.48 -9.09
CA LEU A 21 -6.11 -4.34 -9.54
C LEU A 21 -7.48 -3.71 -9.27
N TYR A 22 -7.59 -2.94 -8.19
CA TYR A 22 -8.82 -2.33 -7.78
C TYR A 22 -8.51 -1.10 -6.93
N ASP A 23 -9.21 -0.02 -7.16
CA ASP A 23 -9.10 1.21 -6.39
C ASP A 23 -10.48 1.86 -6.35
N ALA A 24 -11.15 1.73 -5.22
CA ALA A 24 -12.50 2.28 -5.04
C ALA A 24 -12.49 3.73 -4.56
N GLY A 25 -11.31 4.33 -4.40
CA GLY A 25 -11.20 5.75 -4.05
C GLY A 25 -11.21 6.03 -2.56
N GLU A 26 -11.59 7.26 -2.21
CA GLU A 26 -11.61 7.72 -0.83
C GLU A 26 -12.56 6.89 0.01
N TRP A 27 -12.18 6.65 1.27
CA TRP A 27 -12.98 5.89 2.25
C TRP A 27 -13.28 4.45 1.84
N ASP A 28 -12.57 3.92 0.86
CA ASP A 28 -12.79 2.57 0.38
C ASP A 28 -11.45 1.85 0.24
N VAL A 29 -11.45 0.69 -0.39
CA VAL A 29 -10.28 -0.19 -0.43
C VAL A 29 -9.56 -0.13 -1.76
N SER A 30 -8.28 -0.47 -1.72
CA SER A 30 -7.49 -0.76 -2.91
C SER A 30 -6.87 -2.13 -2.79
N VAL A 31 -6.73 -2.80 -3.94
CA VAL A 31 -6.06 -4.08 -4.07
C VAL A 31 -5.02 -3.95 -5.18
N ALA A 32 -3.83 -4.44 -4.92
CA ALA A 32 -2.75 -4.35 -5.90
C ALA A 32 -1.87 -5.59 -5.89
N ARG A 33 -1.26 -5.86 -7.02
CA ARG A 33 -0.15 -6.79 -7.06
C ARG A 33 1.11 -6.02 -6.73
N ILE A 34 1.86 -6.53 -5.78
CA ILE A 34 3.06 -5.87 -5.29
C ILE A 34 4.21 -6.85 -5.24
N ASN A 35 5.42 -6.32 -5.33
CA ASN A 35 6.62 -7.03 -4.92
C ASN A 35 6.94 -6.63 -3.49
N TYR A 36 7.22 -7.62 -2.67
CA TYR A 36 7.53 -7.41 -1.26
C TYR A 36 8.75 -8.24 -0.84
N ARG A 37 9.55 -7.67 0.07
CA ARG A 37 10.66 -8.39 0.71
C ARG A 37 10.82 -7.88 2.14
N ASP A 38 11.17 -8.79 3.04
CA ASP A 38 11.39 -8.45 4.45
C ASP A 38 12.72 -7.73 4.65
N GLU A 39 13.73 -8.12 3.89
CA GLU A 39 15.07 -7.56 4.00
C GLU A 39 15.55 -7.02 2.66
N LEU A 40 16.35 -5.94 2.70
CA LEU A 40 16.79 -5.26 1.48
C LEU A 40 17.71 -6.11 0.61
N ASN A 41 18.34 -7.12 1.17
CA ASN A 41 19.21 -8.03 0.45
C ASN A 41 18.51 -9.29 -0.07
N GLN A 42 17.22 -9.42 0.19
CA GLN A 42 16.43 -10.54 -0.30
C GLN A 42 15.84 -10.24 -1.67
N PRO A 43 15.58 -11.26 -2.49
CA PRO A 43 14.80 -11.04 -3.71
C PRO A 43 13.36 -10.71 -3.36
N PHE A 44 12.69 -9.94 -4.23
CA PHE A 44 11.27 -9.66 -4.09
C PHE A 44 10.44 -10.92 -4.31
N SER A 45 9.33 -11.00 -3.57
CA SER A 45 8.28 -11.99 -3.82
C SER A 45 7.03 -11.24 -4.29
N GLU A 46 6.42 -11.72 -5.36
CA GLU A 46 5.17 -11.15 -5.84
C GLU A 46 4.02 -11.62 -4.96
N CYS A 47 3.20 -10.68 -4.52
CA CYS A 47 2.06 -10.99 -3.66
C CYS A 47 0.94 -9.98 -3.89
N THR A 48 -0.18 -10.18 -3.20
CA THR A 48 -1.32 -9.27 -3.27
C THR A 48 -1.36 -8.43 -2.01
N GLY A 49 -1.50 -7.12 -2.17
CA GLY A 49 -1.71 -6.19 -1.08
C GLY A 49 -3.13 -5.66 -1.09
N ILE A 50 -3.68 -5.42 0.08
CA ILE A 50 -4.96 -4.76 0.26
C ILE A 50 -4.80 -3.68 1.32
N ARG A 51 -5.55 -2.58 1.15
CA ARG A 51 -5.57 -1.54 2.16
C ARG A 51 -6.85 -0.71 2.06
N TRP A 52 -7.16 -0.06 3.17
CA TRP A 52 -8.21 0.95 3.26
C TRP A 52 -7.57 2.30 2.92
N ASN A 53 -8.12 3.02 1.96
CA ASN A 53 -7.47 4.20 1.37
C ASN A 53 -7.46 5.43 2.29
N GLY A 54 -8.48 5.60 3.11
CA GLY A 54 -8.64 6.78 3.92
C GLY A 54 -9.03 8.01 3.10
N ASN A 55 -8.86 9.18 3.71
CA ASN A 55 -9.14 10.46 3.08
C ASN A 55 -8.22 11.52 3.68
N LEU A 56 -7.29 12.03 2.89
CA LEU A 56 -6.29 13.00 3.37
C LEU A 56 -6.91 14.34 3.76
N ASP A 57 -8.03 14.72 3.16
CA ASP A 57 -8.73 15.97 3.51
C ASP A 57 -9.26 15.93 4.94
N GLU A 58 -9.62 14.73 5.42
CA GLU A 58 -10.03 14.49 6.80
C GLU A 58 -8.86 14.05 7.69
N GLY A 59 -7.65 14.04 7.16
CA GLY A 59 -6.46 13.63 7.88
C GLY A 59 -6.26 12.14 8.01
N SER A 60 -7.04 11.32 7.32
CA SER A 60 -6.92 9.86 7.37
C SER A 60 -6.05 9.35 6.21
N LYS A 61 -4.99 8.62 6.55
CA LYS A 61 -4.12 7.96 5.58
C LYS A 61 -4.55 6.53 5.28
N GLY A 62 -5.70 6.12 5.83
CA GLY A 62 -6.20 4.77 5.69
C GLY A 62 -5.52 3.78 6.60
N MET A 63 -5.63 2.51 6.27
CA MET A 63 -5.05 1.42 7.06
C MET A 63 -4.57 0.31 6.11
N PRO A 64 -3.54 -0.43 6.46
CA PRO A 64 -2.71 -0.31 7.66
C PRO A 64 -1.70 0.84 7.58
N LEU A 65 -1.19 1.23 8.73
CA LEU A 65 -0.13 2.23 8.86
C LEU A 65 1.05 1.63 9.62
N SER A 66 2.25 2.05 9.27
CA SER A 66 3.46 1.74 10.02
C SER A 66 4.19 3.04 10.31
N ARG A 67 4.32 3.39 11.58
CA ARG A 67 4.95 4.64 12.03
C ARG A 67 4.34 5.88 11.34
N GLY A 68 3.02 5.85 11.10
CA GLY A 68 2.29 6.92 10.45
C GLY A 68 2.37 6.92 8.92
N TYR A 69 3.06 5.96 8.31
CA TYR A 69 3.15 5.85 6.85
C TYR A 69 2.21 4.77 6.33
N PRO A 70 1.52 5.03 5.20
CA PRO A 70 0.68 4.00 4.58
C PRO A 70 1.50 2.80 4.15
N VAL A 71 1.02 1.61 4.48
CA VAL A 71 1.63 0.34 4.06
C VAL A 71 0.54 -0.58 3.51
N TRP A 72 0.94 -1.70 2.92
CA TRP A 72 0.02 -2.71 2.44
C TRP A 72 -0.17 -3.81 3.48
N PHE A 73 -1.39 -4.32 3.56
CA PHE A 73 -1.68 -5.58 4.23
C PHE A 73 -1.46 -6.67 3.18
N VAL A 74 -0.46 -7.51 3.38
CA VAL A 74 -0.08 -8.55 2.41
C VAL A 74 -0.89 -9.81 2.65
N ILE A 75 -1.49 -10.30 1.60
CA ILE A 75 -2.31 -11.51 1.63
C ILE A 75 -1.49 -12.70 1.13
#